data_b8a2e6fc9b3029bc6f082ccd0cc9471c
#
_entry.id   b8a2e6fc9b3029bc6f082ccd0cc9471c
#
_cell.length_a   1.000
_cell.length_b   1.000
_cell.length_c   1.000
_cell.angle_alpha   90.00
_cell.angle_beta   90.00
_cell.angle_gamma   90.00
#
_symmetry.space_group_name_H-M   'P 1'
#
loop_
_entity.id
_entity.type
_entity.pdbx_description
1 polymer ?
#
loop_
_entity_poly.entity_id
_entity_poly.type
_entity_poly.pdbx_seq_one_letter_code
_entity_poly.pdbx_strand_id
1 'polypeptide(L)'
;LLSADGSPERAALSARMDGALARLQADATLSRADRVDALVERVKLARLGQGRDVLQPKLPEPLVREVREVAARMDREITDGYERQAVITSAGYLLGLAGLWTESDALLKANLTRSHSPYYLMSQLGSNARKLGRKQEALTWYQQSFDKSEGPATRLQWGAGYLTALIELSPQDS
;
A
#
# COMPACT_ATOMS: atom_id res chain seq x y z
N LEU A 1 -18.86 16.47 15.52
CA LEU A 1 -18.75 17.67 14.68
C LEU A 1 -17.28 17.81 14.30
N LEU A 2 -16.97 17.52 13.04
CA LEU A 2 -15.62 17.71 12.52
C LEU A 2 -15.39 19.20 12.36
N SER A 3 -14.26 19.69 12.85
CA SER A 3 -13.81 21.06 12.65
C SER A 3 -13.70 21.38 11.15
N ALA A 4 -13.99 22.64 10.78
CA ALA A 4 -13.92 23.07 9.39
C ALA A 4 -12.51 22.87 8.79
N ASP A 5 -12.45 22.68 7.48
CA ASP A 5 -11.18 22.58 6.76
C ASP A 5 -10.34 23.85 7.01
N GLY A 6 -9.07 23.66 7.39
CA GLY A 6 -8.13 24.75 7.67
C GLY A 6 -8.29 25.41 9.04
N SER A 7 -9.18 24.90 9.92
CA SER A 7 -9.30 25.48 11.27
C SER A 7 -8.09 25.14 12.16
N PRO A 8 -7.74 26.02 13.13
CA PRO A 8 -6.68 25.73 14.10
C PRO A 8 -6.92 24.45 14.91
N GLU A 9 -8.18 24.13 15.24
CA GLU A 9 -8.57 22.93 15.98
C GLU A 9 -8.29 21.68 15.17
N ARG A 10 -8.57 21.67 13.86
CA ARG A 10 -8.27 20.56 12.96
C ARG A 10 -6.77 20.37 12.84
N ALA A 11 -6.00 21.45 12.70
CA ALA A 11 -4.54 21.36 12.65
C ALA A 11 -3.96 20.79 13.95
N ALA A 12 -4.44 21.24 15.11
CA ALA A 12 -4.03 20.73 16.41
C ALA A 12 -4.39 19.24 16.59
N LEU A 13 -5.59 18.83 16.17
CA LEU A 13 -6.01 17.41 16.21
C LEU A 13 -5.12 16.55 15.31
N SER A 14 -4.87 16.99 14.07
CA SER A 14 -3.99 16.28 13.14
C SER A 14 -2.58 16.11 13.69
N ALA A 15 -2.01 17.14 14.30
CA ALA A 15 -0.69 17.07 14.92
C ALA A 15 -0.66 16.09 16.12
N ARG A 16 -1.71 16.04 16.92
CA ARG A 16 -1.83 15.08 18.03
C ARG A 16 -1.97 13.64 17.52
N MET A 17 -2.75 13.43 16.47
CA MET A 17 -2.90 12.12 15.83
C MET A 17 -1.58 11.65 15.21
N ASP A 18 -0.87 12.50 14.46
CA ASP A 18 0.44 12.17 13.91
C ASP A 18 1.44 11.79 15.01
N GLY A 19 1.49 12.55 16.09
CA GLY A 19 2.34 12.23 17.24
C GLY A 19 1.98 10.90 17.92
N ALA A 20 0.70 10.53 17.98
CA ALA A 20 0.27 9.23 18.50
C ALA A 20 0.69 8.08 17.57
N LEU A 21 0.46 8.23 16.27
CA LEU A 21 0.86 7.26 15.25
C LEU A 21 2.39 7.09 15.17
N ALA A 22 3.15 8.18 15.32
CA ALA A 22 4.61 8.12 15.37
C ALA A 22 5.12 7.32 16.59
N ARG A 23 4.44 7.40 17.74
CA ARG A 23 4.76 6.55 18.91
C ARG A 23 4.46 5.08 18.63
N LEU A 24 3.32 4.74 18.02
CA LEU A 24 3.00 3.37 17.62
C LEU A 24 4.03 2.82 16.62
N GLN A 25 4.42 3.62 15.66
CA GLN A 25 5.46 3.25 14.69
C GLN A 25 6.81 2.95 15.34
N ALA A 26 7.15 3.66 16.39
CA ALA A 26 8.40 3.47 17.15
C ALA A 26 8.34 2.34 18.19
N ASP A 27 7.15 1.84 18.51
CA ASP A 27 6.95 0.84 19.56
C ASP A 27 7.48 -0.54 19.13
N ALA A 28 8.57 -0.97 19.72
CA ALA A 28 9.21 -2.25 19.42
C ALA A 28 8.40 -3.48 19.90
N THR A 29 7.36 -3.29 20.71
CA THR A 29 6.48 -4.38 21.16
C THR A 29 5.46 -4.75 20.09
N LEU A 30 5.21 -3.85 19.11
CA LEU A 30 4.35 -4.10 17.97
C LEU A 30 5.09 -4.86 16.86
N SER A 31 4.32 -5.61 16.06
CA SER A 31 4.86 -6.27 14.87
C SER A 31 5.42 -5.25 13.87
N ARG A 32 6.33 -5.68 12.97
CA ARG A 32 6.79 -4.81 11.89
C ARG A 32 5.65 -4.38 10.97
N ALA A 33 4.66 -5.25 10.75
CA ALA A 33 3.46 -4.91 9.97
C ALA A 33 2.68 -3.75 10.61
N ASP A 34 2.34 -3.86 11.89
CA ASP A 34 1.61 -2.80 12.61
C ASP A 34 2.37 -1.47 12.61
N ARG A 35 3.69 -1.52 12.72
CA ARG A 35 4.55 -0.31 12.68
C ARG A 35 4.57 0.32 11.29
N VAL A 36 4.57 -0.48 10.22
CA VAL A 36 4.41 0.05 8.83
C VAL A 36 3.02 0.61 8.63
N ASP A 37 1.98 -0.05 9.14
CA ASP A 37 0.60 0.43 9.05
C ASP A 37 0.39 1.74 9.83
N ALA A 38 1.06 1.94 10.96
CA ALA A 38 1.06 3.23 11.64
C ALA A 38 1.64 4.35 10.74
N LEU A 39 2.69 4.09 9.98
CA LEU A 39 3.23 5.05 9.01
C LEU A 39 2.28 5.25 7.82
N VAL A 40 1.58 4.21 7.36
CA VAL A 40 0.50 4.33 6.36
C VAL A 40 -0.55 5.34 6.82
N GLU A 41 -1.01 5.23 8.07
CA GLU A 41 -2.00 6.16 8.62
C GLU A 41 -1.46 7.59 8.76
N ARG A 42 -0.17 7.78 9.09
CA ARG A 42 0.48 9.11 9.08
C ARG A 42 0.48 9.73 7.68
N VAL A 43 0.78 8.94 6.64
CA VAL A 43 0.70 9.42 5.25
C VAL A 43 -0.73 9.75 4.85
N LYS A 44 -1.72 8.92 5.23
CA LYS A 44 -3.15 9.23 4.99
C LYS A 44 -3.56 10.54 5.69
N LEU A 45 -3.10 10.74 6.92
CA LEU A 45 -3.36 11.97 7.68
C LEU A 45 -2.77 13.20 6.98
N ALA A 46 -1.53 13.10 6.47
CA ALA A 46 -0.87 14.17 5.73
C ALA A 46 -1.54 14.45 4.37
N ARG A 47 -2.31 13.50 3.84
CA ARG A 47 -3.11 13.64 2.61
C ARG A 47 -4.50 14.22 2.83
N LEU A 48 -4.90 14.47 4.06
CA LEU A 48 -6.24 15.04 4.32
C LEU A 48 -6.42 16.35 3.55
N GLY A 49 -7.57 16.48 2.88
CA GLY A 49 -7.87 17.62 2.02
C GLY A 49 -7.36 17.48 0.58
N GLN A 50 -6.56 16.48 0.27
CA GLN A 50 -6.18 16.15 -1.11
C GLN A 50 -7.14 15.09 -1.68
N GLY A 51 -7.45 15.16 -2.98
CA GLY A 51 -8.32 14.19 -3.64
C GLY A 51 -7.79 12.76 -3.52
N ARG A 52 -8.69 11.79 -3.42
CA ARG A 52 -8.33 10.35 -3.28
C ARG A 52 -7.55 9.81 -4.48
N ASP A 53 -7.76 10.41 -5.66
CA ASP A 53 -7.15 9.98 -6.93
C ASP A 53 -5.89 10.77 -7.30
N VAL A 54 -5.40 11.63 -6.39
CA VAL A 54 -4.13 12.34 -6.57
C VAL A 54 -2.99 11.33 -6.56
N LEU A 55 -2.34 11.17 -7.71
CA LEU A 55 -1.22 10.22 -7.90
C LEU A 55 0.10 10.74 -7.32
N GLN A 56 0.26 12.06 -7.25
CA GLN A 56 1.44 12.75 -6.71
C GLN A 56 0.99 13.67 -5.56
N PRO A 57 0.77 13.12 -4.36
CA PRO A 57 0.34 13.92 -3.23
C PRO A 57 1.43 14.88 -2.77
N LYS A 58 1.01 16.04 -2.29
CA LYS A 58 1.91 16.99 -1.63
C LYS A 58 2.12 16.54 -0.19
N LEU A 59 3.27 15.96 0.09
CA LEU A 59 3.66 15.49 1.41
C LEU A 59 4.89 16.28 1.92
N PRO A 60 5.05 16.44 3.25
CA PRO A 60 6.28 16.95 3.83
C PRO A 60 7.50 16.09 3.44
N GLU A 61 8.58 16.71 2.97
CA GLU A 61 9.78 16.01 2.55
C GLU A 61 10.38 15.06 3.61
N PRO A 62 10.38 15.41 4.91
CA PRO A 62 10.80 14.47 5.95
C PRO A 62 9.95 13.19 5.98
N LEU A 63 8.63 13.29 5.77
CA LEU A 63 7.75 12.12 5.73
C LEU A 63 8.01 11.24 4.51
N VAL A 64 8.22 11.84 3.33
CA VAL A 64 8.57 11.10 2.10
C VAL A 64 9.89 10.34 2.28
N ARG A 65 10.90 10.97 2.89
CA ARG A 65 12.17 10.32 3.19
C ARG A 65 12.00 9.17 4.17
N GLU A 66 11.22 9.36 5.24
CA GLU A 66 10.91 8.32 6.22
C GLU A 66 10.23 7.10 5.57
N VAL A 67 9.28 7.33 4.64
CA VAL A 67 8.61 6.28 3.86
C VAL A 67 9.64 5.43 3.09
N ARG A 68 10.58 6.07 2.38
CA ARG A 68 11.64 5.38 1.65
C ARG A 68 12.55 4.57 2.58
N GLU A 69 12.97 5.17 3.68
CA GLU A 69 13.87 4.54 4.67
C GLU A 69 13.21 3.31 5.30
N VAL A 70 11.93 3.41 5.67
CA VAL A 70 11.18 2.29 6.25
C VAL A 70 11.01 1.17 5.23
N ALA A 71 10.59 1.47 4.01
CA ALA A 71 10.41 0.46 2.96
C ALA A 71 11.73 -0.27 2.65
N ALA A 72 12.84 0.46 2.49
CA ALA A 72 14.16 -0.11 2.24
C ALA A 72 14.67 -0.93 3.43
N ARG A 73 14.41 -0.51 4.65
CA ARG A 73 14.77 -1.25 5.86
C ARG A 73 14.01 -2.56 5.95
N MET A 74 12.69 -2.56 5.73
CA MET A 74 11.88 -3.78 5.74
C MET A 74 12.36 -4.80 4.69
N ASP A 75 12.71 -4.36 3.50
CA ASP A 75 13.25 -5.25 2.46
C ASP A 75 14.58 -5.90 2.86
N ARG A 76 15.47 -5.17 3.54
CA ARG A 76 16.76 -5.71 4.00
C ARG A 76 16.64 -6.63 5.20
N GLU A 77 15.82 -6.29 6.20
CA GLU A 77 15.82 -6.94 7.50
C GLU A 77 14.93 -8.17 7.59
N ILE A 78 13.86 -8.24 6.78
CA ILE A 78 12.94 -9.36 6.84
C ILE A 78 13.48 -10.52 6.00
N THR A 79 13.70 -11.66 6.63
CA THR A 79 14.17 -12.89 5.99
C THR A 79 13.10 -13.97 5.90
N ASP A 80 12.11 -13.95 6.82
CA ASP A 80 11.01 -14.89 6.84
C ASP A 80 9.98 -14.60 5.73
N GLY A 81 9.61 -15.62 4.96
CA GLY A 81 8.72 -15.49 3.80
C GLY A 81 7.27 -15.14 4.18
N TYR A 82 6.78 -15.60 5.35
CA TYR A 82 5.43 -15.27 5.83
C TYR A 82 5.36 -13.81 6.31
N GLU A 83 6.36 -13.37 7.07
CA GLU A 83 6.44 -11.98 7.49
C GLU A 83 6.59 -11.06 6.26
N ARG A 84 7.39 -11.48 5.28
CA ARG A 84 7.65 -10.73 4.05
C ARG A 84 6.38 -10.48 3.23
N GLN A 85 5.50 -11.46 3.09
CA GLN A 85 4.25 -11.27 2.35
C GLN A 85 3.35 -10.19 2.96
N ALA A 86 3.31 -10.07 4.28
CA ALA A 86 2.52 -9.04 4.96
C ALA A 86 3.20 -7.67 4.88
N VAL A 87 4.43 -7.58 5.38
CA VAL A 87 5.14 -6.31 5.56
C VAL A 87 5.54 -5.67 4.22
N ILE A 88 6.00 -6.46 3.23
CA ILE A 88 6.38 -5.91 1.92
C ILE A 88 5.16 -5.48 1.13
N THR A 89 4.02 -6.14 1.28
CA THR A 89 2.77 -5.69 0.67
C THR A 89 2.35 -4.32 1.25
N SER A 90 2.36 -4.17 2.58
CA SER A 90 2.08 -2.88 3.23
C SER A 90 3.10 -1.80 2.84
N ALA A 91 4.39 -2.13 2.75
CA ALA A 91 5.43 -1.18 2.31
C ALA A 91 5.26 -0.75 0.85
N GLY A 92 4.89 -1.68 -0.05
CA GLY A 92 4.54 -1.36 -1.44
C GLY A 92 3.33 -0.42 -1.52
N TYR A 93 2.28 -0.71 -0.77
CA TYR A 93 1.12 0.17 -0.65
C TYR A 93 1.49 1.56 -0.11
N LEU A 94 2.31 1.61 0.95
CA LEU A 94 2.80 2.85 1.55
C LEU A 94 3.55 3.74 0.53
N LEU A 95 4.47 3.14 -0.25
CA LEU A 95 5.20 3.85 -1.32
C LEU A 95 4.23 4.43 -2.35
N GLY A 96 3.28 3.63 -2.85
CA GLY A 96 2.25 4.09 -3.80
C GLY A 96 1.39 5.21 -3.21
N LEU A 97 0.98 5.08 -1.93
CA LEU A 97 0.23 6.12 -1.23
C LEU A 97 1.00 7.44 -1.11
N ALA A 98 2.32 7.38 -1.00
CA ALA A 98 3.21 8.55 -1.00
C ALA A 98 3.53 9.08 -2.41
N GLY A 99 2.98 8.50 -3.48
CA GLY A 99 3.25 8.88 -4.87
C GLY A 99 4.52 8.27 -5.46
N LEU A 100 5.18 7.37 -4.74
CA LEU A 100 6.45 6.73 -5.12
C LEU A 100 6.20 5.43 -5.91
N TRP A 101 5.44 5.52 -6.99
CA TRP A 101 4.92 4.38 -7.74
C TRP A 101 6.00 3.47 -8.33
N THR A 102 7.06 4.07 -8.89
CA THR A 102 8.20 3.32 -9.46
C THR A 102 8.92 2.53 -8.36
N GLU A 103 9.11 3.14 -7.20
CA GLU A 103 9.77 2.51 -6.05
C GLU A 103 8.88 1.38 -5.48
N SER A 104 7.56 1.60 -5.42
CA SER A 104 6.58 0.57 -5.05
C SER A 104 6.65 -0.65 -5.98
N ASP A 105 6.57 -0.42 -7.29
CA ASP A 105 6.63 -1.51 -8.28
C ASP A 105 7.96 -2.27 -8.19
N ALA A 106 9.08 -1.57 -8.05
CA ALA A 106 10.39 -2.18 -7.90
C ALA A 106 10.49 -3.06 -6.66
N LEU A 107 10.05 -2.55 -5.51
CA LEU A 107 10.03 -3.29 -4.24
C LEU A 107 9.19 -4.57 -4.35
N LEU A 108 7.97 -4.46 -4.85
CA LEU A 108 7.05 -5.60 -4.98
C LEU A 108 7.59 -6.66 -5.94
N LYS A 109 8.10 -6.25 -7.12
CA LYS A 109 8.66 -7.17 -8.13
C LYS A 109 9.89 -7.90 -7.60
N ALA A 110 10.79 -7.24 -6.90
CA ALA A 110 11.98 -7.84 -6.31
C ALA A 110 11.67 -8.89 -5.23
N ASN A 111 10.45 -8.86 -4.69
CA ASN A 111 10.02 -9.72 -3.60
C ASN A 111 9.09 -10.88 -4.01
N LEU A 112 8.70 -10.99 -5.28
CA LEU A 112 7.78 -12.04 -5.75
C LEU A 112 8.27 -13.47 -5.45
N THR A 113 9.58 -13.71 -5.55
CA THR A 113 10.19 -15.04 -5.30
C THR A 113 10.64 -15.24 -3.86
N ARG A 114 10.60 -14.18 -3.04
CA ARG A 114 11.06 -14.20 -1.64
C ARG A 114 9.91 -14.30 -0.64
N SER A 115 8.68 -14.03 -1.08
CA SER A 115 7.47 -14.07 -0.25
C SER A 115 6.82 -15.44 -0.31
N HIS A 116 6.28 -15.92 0.80
CA HIS A 116 5.58 -17.21 0.87
C HIS A 116 4.36 -17.24 -0.06
N SER A 117 3.58 -16.17 -0.07
CA SER A 117 2.36 -16.05 -0.88
C SER A 117 2.45 -14.84 -1.82
N PRO A 118 3.12 -14.98 -2.98
CA PRO A 118 3.40 -13.86 -3.88
C PRO A 118 2.14 -13.20 -4.47
N TYR A 119 1.01 -13.87 -4.43
CA TYR A 119 -0.25 -13.34 -4.96
C TYR A 119 -0.73 -12.07 -4.23
N TYR A 120 -0.34 -11.83 -2.98
CA TYR A 120 -0.58 -10.55 -2.29
C TYR A 120 0.18 -9.40 -2.98
N LEU A 121 1.46 -9.62 -3.30
CA LEU A 121 2.30 -8.64 -3.97
C LEU A 121 1.82 -8.40 -5.41
N MET A 122 1.40 -9.46 -6.11
CA MET A 122 0.83 -9.38 -7.46
C MET A 122 -0.45 -8.55 -7.47
N SER A 123 -1.35 -8.74 -6.49
CA SER A 123 -2.55 -7.93 -6.35
C SER A 123 -2.23 -6.46 -6.11
N GLN A 124 -1.21 -6.16 -5.30
CA GLN A 124 -0.76 -4.79 -5.09
C GLN A 124 -0.16 -4.17 -6.37
N LEU A 125 0.61 -4.93 -7.17
CA LEU A 125 1.09 -4.51 -8.49
C LEU A 125 -0.07 -4.22 -9.44
N GLY A 126 -1.11 -5.06 -9.43
CA GLY A 126 -2.35 -4.82 -10.17
C GLY A 126 -3.03 -3.52 -9.75
N SER A 127 -3.11 -3.27 -8.45
CA SER A 127 -3.67 -2.04 -7.90
C SER A 127 -2.87 -0.78 -8.31
N ASN A 128 -1.53 -0.85 -8.26
CA ASN A 128 -0.65 0.20 -8.73
C ASN A 128 -0.86 0.50 -10.22
N ALA A 129 -0.84 -0.55 -11.06
CA ALA A 129 -1.04 -0.44 -12.50
C ALA A 129 -2.42 0.18 -12.83
N ARG A 130 -3.49 -0.26 -12.13
CA ARG A 130 -4.83 0.30 -12.27
C ARG A 130 -4.87 1.80 -11.94
N LYS A 131 -4.28 2.20 -10.81
CA LYS A 131 -4.19 3.61 -10.40
C LYS A 131 -3.46 4.47 -11.45
N LEU A 132 -2.43 3.93 -12.08
CA LEU A 132 -1.63 4.60 -13.11
C LEU A 132 -2.26 4.52 -14.52
N GLY A 133 -3.47 3.96 -14.65
CA GLY A 133 -4.16 3.81 -15.93
C GLY A 133 -3.56 2.75 -16.87
N ARG A 134 -2.65 1.91 -16.39
CA ARG A 134 -2.00 0.81 -17.13
C ARG A 134 -2.90 -0.43 -17.13
N LYS A 135 -4.03 -0.34 -17.83
CA LYS A 135 -5.14 -1.31 -17.76
C LYS A 135 -4.71 -2.75 -18.01
N GLN A 136 -4.01 -3.00 -19.13
CA GLN A 136 -3.58 -4.35 -19.49
C GLN A 136 -2.60 -4.96 -18.47
N GLU A 137 -1.67 -4.14 -17.97
CA GLU A 137 -0.75 -4.58 -16.93
C GLU A 137 -1.51 -4.92 -15.63
N ALA A 138 -2.51 -4.11 -15.27
CA ALA A 138 -3.36 -4.37 -14.11
C ALA A 138 -4.08 -5.72 -14.21
N LEU A 139 -4.73 -5.98 -15.36
CA LEU A 139 -5.43 -7.26 -15.60
C LEU A 139 -4.48 -8.44 -15.55
N THR A 140 -3.28 -8.31 -16.13
CA THR A 140 -2.26 -9.36 -16.09
C THR A 140 -1.83 -9.68 -14.64
N TRP A 141 -1.61 -8.67 -13.81
CA TRP A 141 -1.25 -8.89 -12.41
C TRP A 141 -2.38 -9.48 -11.58
N TYR A 142 -3.63 -9.04 -11.76
CA TYR A 142 -4.77 -9.62 -11.05
C TYR A 142 -5.02 -11.07 -11.47
N GLN A 143 -4.88 -11.39 -12.75
CA GLN A 143 -4.95 -12.77 -13.24
C GLN A 143 -3.87 -13.65 -12.59
N GLN A 144 -2.61 -13.21 -12.60
CA GLN A 144 -1.52 -13.95 -11.95
C GLN A 144 -1.74 -14.11 -10.45
N SER A 145 -2.29 -13.12 -9.78
CA SER A 145 -2.66 -13.20 -8.37
C SER A 145 -3.71 -14.30 -8.13
N PHE A 146 -4.75 -14.38 -8.97
CA PHE A 146 -5.76 -15.42 -8.92
C PHE A 146 -5.17 -16.81 -9.23
N ASP A 147 -4.39 -16.93 -10.31
CA ASP A 147 -3.84 -18.21 -10.77
C ASP A 147 -2.90 -18.83 -9.73
N LYS A 148 -2.13 -18.02 -9.02
CA LYS A 148 -1.18 -18.44 -7.99
C LYS A 148 -1.77 -18.56 -6.59
N SER A 149 -3.02 -18.13 -6.39
CA SER A 149 -3.66 -18.20 -5.08
C SER A 149 -4.02 -19.64 -4.72
N GLU A 150 -3.82 -20.00 -3.45
CA GLU A 150 -4.03 -21.34 -2.92
C GLU A 150 -5.19 -21.38 -1.93
N GLY A 151 -5.93 -22.50 -1.95
CA GLY A 151 -7.07 -22.71 -1.08
C GLY A 151 -8.37 -22.06 -1.56
N PRO A 152 -9.54 -22.67 -1.27
CA PRO A 152 -10.83 -22.23 -1.82
C PRO A 152 -11.20 -20.78 -1.45
N ALA A 153 -11.04 -20.41 -0.19
CA ALA A 153 -11.39 -19.06 0.28
C ALA A 153 -10.50 -17.98 -0.35
N THR A 154 -9.20 -18.25 -0.43
CA THR A 154 -8.22 -17.35 -1.04
C THR A 154 -8.49 -17.20 -2.55
N ARG A 155 -8.74 -18.30 -3.25
CA ARG A 155 -9.10 -18.28 -4.68
C ARG A 155 -10.39 -17.49 -4.94
N LEU A 156 -11.39 -17.64 -4.08
CA LEU A 156 -12.63 -16.86 -4.20
C LEU A 156 -12.34 -15.35 -4.04
N GLN A 157 -11.55 -14.96 -3.06
CA GLN A 157 -11.18 -13.57 -2.81
C GLN A 157 -10.45 -12.94 -4.01
N TRP A 158 -9.40 -13.59 -4.51
CA TRP A 158 -8.61 -13.07 -5.63
C TRP A 158 -9.34 -13.17 -6.97
N GLY A 159 -10.18 -14.21 -7.14
CA GLY A 159 -11.06 -14.35 -8.31
C GLY A 159 -12.10 -13.24 -8.38
N ALA A 160 -12.71 -12.88 -7.27
CA ALA A 160 -13.64 -11.75 -7.20
C ALA A 160 -12.92 -10.42 -7.55
N GLY A 161 -11.71 -10.21 -7.06
CA GLY A 161 -10.89 -9.05 -7.41
C GLY A 161 -10.54 -8.99 -8.90
N TYR A 162 -10.16 -10.11 -9.50
CA TYR A 162 -9.87 -10.20 -10.92
C TYR A 162 -11.11 -9.95 -11.78
N LEU A 163 -12.26 -10.57 -11.43
CA LEU A 163 -13.53 -10.34 -12.13
C LEU A 163 -13.95 -8.86 -12.08
N THR A 164 -13.83 -8.23 -10.90
CA THR A 164 -14.12 -6.80 -10.77
C THR A 164 -13.21 -5.97 -11.69
N ALA A 165 -11.93 -6.29 -11.75
CA ALA A 165 -10.98 -5.59 -12.62
C ALA A 165 -11.32 -5.78 -14.11
N LEU A 166 -11.74 -6.97 -14.54
CA LEU A 166 -12.20 -7.23 -15.91
C LEU A 166 -13.38 -6.35 -16.26
N ILE A 167 -14.41 -6.33 -15.43
CA ILE A 167 -15.63 -5.53 -15.67
C ILE A 167 -15.31 -4.03 -15.78
N GLU A 168 -14.40 -3.53 -14.92
CA GLU A 168 -14.09 -2.10 -14.89
C GLU A 168 -13.10 -1.66 -15.97
N LEU A 169 -12.14 -2.52 -16.35
CA LEU A 169 -11.03 -2.15 -17.22
C LEU A 169 -11.21 -2.61 -18.68
N SER A 170 -12.03 -3.65 -18.91
CA SER A 170 -12.34 -4.21 -20.23
C SER A 170 -13.85 -4.51 -20.36
N PRO A 171 -14.72 -3.53 -20.30
CA PRO A 171 -16.18 -3.75 -20.27
C PRO A 171 -16.75 -4.34 -21.56
N GLN A 172 -15.98 -4.38 -22.65
CA GLN A 172 -16.41 -4.94 -23.94
C GLN A 172 -16.02 -6.41 -24.14
N ASP A 173 -15.18 -6.95 -23.26
CA ASP A 173 -14.67 -8.33 -23.33
C ASP A 173 -15.30 -9.24 -22.25
N SER A 174 -16.34 -8.75 -21.55
CA SER A 174 -17.04 -9.42 -20.45
C SER A 174 -18.36 -10.05 -20.87
#